data_e0c8416248f73c30577c6f12c742cb45
#
_entry.id   e0c8416248f73c30577c6f12c742cb45
#
_cell.length_a   1.000
_cell.length_b   1.000
_cell.length_c   1.000
_cell.angle_alpha   90.00
_cell.angle_beta   90.00
_cell.angle_gamma   90.00
#
_symmetry.space_group_name_H-M   'P 1'
#
loop_
_entity.id
_entity.type
_entity.pdbx_description
1 polymer ?
#
loop_
_entity_poly.entity_id
_entity_poly.type
_entity_poly.pdbx_seq_one_letter_code
_entity_poly.pdbx_strand_id
1 'polypeptide(L)'
;MKDDKILRIYTDGGCSGNQSEENLGGWGAILEYGSAVKELHGAEENTTNNRMEMTALLEAFRAIKKGGQNIHVFSDSSYLMNCFREKWYVKWQTNGWKTAGKKPVENRDLWEALLPFLEEHEISFFRVKGHVNLNSKLTDFEKLYEKFCEWNGRQFSYEEFEYITEKNNRADELANIGIDEIRQP
;
A
#
# COMPACT_ATOMS: atom_id res chain seq x y z
N MET A 1 18.39 -2.92 -13.06
CA MET A 1 17.54 -3.61 -14.05
C MET A 1 16.25 -4.07 -13.40
N LYS A 2 15.12 -3.69 -13.99
CA LYS A 2 13.84 -4.27 -13.56
C LYS A 2 13.86 -5.76 -13.87
N ASP A 3 13.57 -6.57 -12.87
CA ASP A 3 13.27 -7.96 -13.12
C ASP A 3 11.85 -8.00 -13.71
N ASP A 4 11.74 -8.24 -15.00
CA ASP A 4 10.47 -8.25 -15.73
C ASP A 4 9.52 -9.37 -15.26
N LYS A 5 9.98 -10.26 -14.40
CA LYS A 5 9.18 -11.36 -13.84
C LYS A 5 8.55 -11.03 -12.50
N ILE A 6 8.83 -9.84 -11.96
CA ILE A 6 8.27 -9.40 -10.68
C ILE A 6 7.10 -8.46 -10.94
N LEU A 7 5.95 -8.77 -10.36
CA LEU A 7 4.82 -7.87 -10.35
C LEU A 7 5.02 -6.86 -9.22
N ARG A 8 5.09 -5.58 -9.56
CA ARG A 8 5.22 -4.51 -8.58
C ARG A 8 3.86 -3.88 -8.34
N ILE A 9 3.52 -3.69 -7.08
CA ILE A 9 2.27 -3.06 -6.65
C ILE A 9 2.60 -1.88 -5.76
N TYR A 10 2.06 -0.72 -6.09
CA TYR A 10 2.20 0.51 -5.31
C TYR A 10 0.82 0.91 -4.83
N THR A 11 0.65 1.12 -3.53
CA THR A 11 -0.66 1.42 -2.96
C THR A 11 -0.60 2.63 -2.04
N ASP A 12 -1.72 3.34 -1.97
CA ASP A 12 -1.93 4.39 -0.99
C ASP A 12 -3.42 4.48 -0.66
N GLY A 13 -3.71 5.00 0.52
CA GLY A 13 -5.08 5.20 0.96
C GLY A 13 -5.13 6.18 2.11
N GLY A 14 -6.24 6.89 2.24
CA GLY A 14 -6.40 7.84 3.32
C GLY A 14 -7.77 8.43 3.36
N CYS A 15 -8.06 9.14 4.43
CA CYS A 15 -9.30 9.84 4.63
C CYS A 15 -9.10 11.35 4.55
N SER A 16 -10.08 12.04 3.98
CA SER A 16 -10.16 13.49 4.01
C SER A 16 -11.34 13.91 4.89
N GLY A 17 -11.29 15.13 5.38
CA GLY A 17 -12.44 15.73 6.00
C GLY A 17 -12.60 15.54 7.50
N ASN A 18 -11.48 15.50 8.23
CA ASN A 18 -11.51 15.48 9.72
C ASN A 18 -12.25 16.65 10.34
N GLN A 19 -12.65 17.64 9.56
CA GLN A 19 -13.31 18.86 10.02
C GLN A 19 -14.72 19.05 9.43
N SER A 20 -15.17 18.15 8.58
CA SER A 20 -16.53 18.18 8.03
C SER A 20 -17.29 16.94 8.47
N GLU A 21 -18.63 17.03 8.41
CA GLU A 21 -19.49 15.89 8.70
C GLU A 21 -19.32 14.74 7.69
N GLU A 22 -18.58 14.99 6.62
CA GLU A 22 -18.28 14.00 5.58
C GLU A 22 -16.95 13.32 5.85
N ASN A 23 -16.99 12.06 6.23
CA ASN A 23 -15.80 11.20 6.29
C ASN A 23 -15.71 10.43 4.97
N LEU A 24 -14.87 10.90 4.07
CA LEU A 24 -14.60 10.25 2.80
C LEU A 24 -13.18 9.73 2.79
N GLY A 25 -13.01 8.47 2.38
CA GLY A 25 -11.71 7.89 2.17
C GLY A 25 -11.52 7.51 0.71
N GLY A 26 -10.28 7.58 0.24
CA GLY A 26 -9.92 7.16 -1.10
C GLY A 26 -8.75 6.18 -1.07
N TRP A 27 -8.64 5.40 -2.12
CA TRP A 27 -7.53 4.48 -2.30
C TRP A 27 -7.05 4.49 -3.74
N GLY A 28 -5.77 4.22 -3.92
CA GLY A 28 -5.15 4.10 -5.23
C GLY A 28 -4.19 2.94 -5.26
N ALA A 29 -4.11 2.28 -6.40
CA ALA A 29 -3.20 1.16 -6.60
C ALA A 29 -2.65 1.17 -8.02
N ILE A 30 -1.38 0.81 -8.16
CA ILE A 30 -0.73 0.69 -9.45
C ILE A 30 -0.11 -0.69 -9.51
N LEU A 31 -0.44 -1.45 -10.57
CA LEU A 31 0.17 -2.73 -10.86
C LEU A 31 1.10 -2.56 -12.06
N GLU A 32 2.32 -3.04 -11.93
CA GLU A 32 3.34 -2.93 -12.98
C GLU A 32 4.02 -4.28 -13.21
N TYR A 33 3.95 -4.77 -14.43
CA TYR A 33 4.60 -6.00 -14.84
C TYR A 33 5.28 -5.77 -16.17
N GLY A 34 6.64 -5.73 -16.17
CA GLY A 34 7.40 -5.32 -17.34
C GLY A 34 7.02 -3.92 -17.79
N SER A 35 6.55 -3.78 -19.01
CA SER A 35 6.09 -2.50 -19.56
C SER A 35 4.59 -2.26 -19.36
N ALA A 36 3.84 -3.25 -18.88
CA ALA A 36 2.41 -3.14 -18.64
C ALA A 36 2.13 -2.46 -17.31
N VAL A 37 1.28 -1.45 -17.31
CA VAL A 37 0.89 -0.69 -16.12
C VAL A 37 -0.62 -0.59 -16.07
N LYS A 38 -1.19 -0.86 -14.89
CA LYS A 38 -2.61 -0.70 -14.63
C LYS A 38 -2.80 0.14 -13.38
N GLU A 39 -3.62 1.18 -13.49
CA GLU A 39 -3.97 2.05 -12.36
C GLU A 39 -5.40 1.79 -11.94
N LEU A 40 -5.62 1.74 -10.61
CA LEU A 40 -6.93 1.55 -10.01
C LEU A 40 -7.15 2.62 -8.95
N HIS A 41 -8.39 3.04 -8.77
CA HIS A 41 -8.75 3.94 -7.69
C HIS A 41 -10.20 3.72 -7.27
N GLY A 42 -10.51 4.20 -6.08
CA GLY A 42 -11.87 4.16 -5.56
C GLY A 42 -11.97 4.97 -4.29
N ALA A 43 -13.18 5.01 -3.73
CA ALA A 43 -13.43 5.75 -2.51
C ALA A 43 -14.61 5.13 -1.76
N GLU A 44 -14.68 5.40 -0.47
CA GLU A 44 -15.74 4.95 0.41
C GLU A 44 -16.12 6.05 1.38
N GLU A 45 -17.37 6.01 1.83
CA GLU A 45 -17.84 6.87 2.92
C GLU A 45 -17.66 6.13 4.25
N ASN A 46 -17.49 6.89 5.33
CA ASN A 46 -17.41 6.35 6.71
C ASN A 46 -16.33 5.27 6.85
N THR A 47 -15.11 5.62 6.54
CA THR A 47 -13.98 4.69 6.53
C THR A 47 -12.80 5.23 7.35
N THR A 48 -11.68 4.52 7.35
CA THR A 48 -10.46 4.92 8.06
C THR A 48 -9.25 4.87 7.12
N ASN A 49 -8.15 5.52 7.49
CA ASN A 49 -6.91 5.47 6.74
C ASN A 49 -6.44 4.03 6.53
N ASN A 50 -6.39 3.24 7.61
CA ASN A 50 -5.93 1.84 7.52
C ASN A 50 -6.84 1.01 6.60
N ARG A 51 -8.16 1.23 6.69
CA ARG A 51 -9.09 0.51 5.83
C ARG A 51 -8.87 0.83 4.36
N MET A 52 -8.60 2.09 4.03
CA MET A 52 -8.31 2.49 2.64
C MET A 52 -6.99 1.93 2.13
N GLU A 53 -5.97 1.91 2.98
CA GLU A 53 -4.69 1.28 2.64
C GLU A 53 -4.86 -0.21 2.33
N MET A 54 -5.61 -0.91 3.16
CA MET A 54 -5.90 -2.35 2.97
C MET A 54 -6.77 -2.59 1.74
N THR A 55 -7.74 -1.74 1.49
CA THR A 55 -8.62 -1.83 0.32
C THR A 55 -7.83 -1.66 -0.98
N ALA A 56 -6.89 -0.72 -1.01
CA ALA A 56 -6.02 -0.54 -2.16
C ALA A 56 -5.26 -1.83 -2.49
N LEU A 57 -4.68 -2.46 -1.48
CA LEU A 57 -3.95 -3.72 -1.66
C LEU A 57 -4.86 -4.85 -2.11
N LEU A 58 -6.02 -5.00 -1.48
CA LEU A 58 -6.99 -6.04 -1.82
C LEU A 58 -7.46 -5.90 -3.28
N GLU A 59 -7.80 -4.70 -3.70
CA GLU A 59 -8.25 -4.47 -5.08
C GLU A 59 -7.13 -4.70 -6.09
N ALA A 60 -5.89 -4.38 -5.72
CA ALA A 60 -4.73 -4.72 -6.54
C ALA A 60 -4.60 -6.23 -6.72
N PHE A 61 -4.69 -7.00 -5.64
CA PHE A 61 -4.64 -8.46 -5.71
C PHE A 61 -5.78 -9.04 -6.55
N ARG A 62 -6.98 -8.50 -6.41
CA ARG A 62 -8.15 -8.94 -7.21
C ARG A 62 -7.96 -8.69 -8.70
N ALA A 63 -7.14 -7.72 -9.08
CA ALA A 63 -6.86 -7.41 -10.47
C ALA A 63 -5.82 -8.36 -11.10
N ILE A 64 -5.15 -9.19 -10.31
CA ILE A 64 -4.16 -10.15 -10.81
C ILE A 64 -4.88 -11.32 -11.47
N LYS A 65 -4.50 -11.61 -12.71
CA LYS A 65 -5.16 -12.67 -13.50
C LYS A 65 -4.51 -14.04 -13.39
N LYS A 66 -3.25 -14.11 -13.01
CA LYS A 66 -2.50 -15.37 -12.92
C LYS A 66 -2.10 -15.66 -11.48
N GLY A 67 -2.29 -16.89 -11.03
CA GLY A 67 -1.83 -17.35 -9.73
C GLY A 67 -0.31 -17.51 -9.65
N GLY A 68 0.20 -17.68 -8.43
CA GLY A 68 1.60 -18.03 -8.20
C GLY A 68 2.61 -16.95 -8.62
N GLN A 69 2.28 -15.69 -8.46
CA GLN A 69 3.15 -14.58 -8.86
C GLN A 69 4.19 -14.25 -7.78
N ASN A 70 5.32 -13.70 -8.22
CA ASN A 70 6.30 -13.07 -7.33
C ASN A 70 5.98 -11.58 -7.31
N ILE A 71 5.59 -11.06 -6.14
CA ILE A 71 5.05 -9.71 -6.00
C ILE A 71 5.88 -8.87 -5.03
N HIS A 72 6.19 -7.64 -5.42
CA HIS A 72 6.77 -6.63 -4.54
C HIS A 72 5.72 -5.54 -4.29
N VAL A 73 5.32 -5.38 -3.04
CA VAL A 73 4.35 -4.36 -2.62
C VAL A 73 5.09 -3.21 -1.95
N PHE A 74 4.78 -1.99 -2.37
CA PHE A 74 5.35 -0.75 -1.83
C PHE A 74 4.22 0.10 -1.23
N SER A 75 4.36 0.48 0.04
CA SER A 75 3.37 1.29 0.74
C SER A 75 4.05 2.18 1.78
N ASP A 76 3.47 3.34 2.04
CA ASP A 76 3.95 4.24 3.09
C ASP A 76 3.35 3.92 4.48
N SER A 77 2.46 2.96 4.57
CA SER A 77 1.89 2.52 5.85
C SER A 77 2.87 1.63 6.61
N SER A 78 3.58 2.19 7.56
CA SER A 78 4.51 1.41 8.40
C SER A 78 3.78 0.35 9.22
N TYR A 79 2.58 0.66 9.69
CA TYR A 79 1.75 -0.30 10.44
C TYR A 79 1.45 -1.55 9.61
N LEU A 80 0.92 -1.36 8.39
CA LEU A 80 0.59 -2.50 7.52
C LEU A 80 1.83 -3.28 7.11
N MET A 81 2.92 -2.60 6.77
CA MET A 81 4.15 -3.29 6.40
C MET A 81 4.67 -4.14 7.53
N ASN A 82 4.60 -3.67 8.77
CA ASN A 82 4.97 -4.46 9.94
C ASN A 82 4.05 -5.67 10.13
N CYS A 83 2.73 -5.47 10.00
CA CYS A 83 1.77 -6.57 10.11
C CYS A 83 2.08 -7.71 9.13
N PHE A 84 2.38 -7.35 7.87
CA PHE A 84 2.69 -8.34 6.85
C PHE A 84 4.06 -8.98 7.04
N ARG A 85 5.09 -8.19 7.33
CA ARG A 85 6.46 -8.69 7.52
C ARG A 85 6.58 -9.62 8.72
N GLU A 86 5.93 -9.26 9.82
CA GLU A 86 5.93 -10.05 11.05
C GLU A 86 4.82 -11.11 11.08
N LYS A 87 4.00 -11.14 10.05
CA LYS A 87 2.92 -12.12 9.89
C LYS A 87 1.96 -12.18 11.08
N TRP A 88 1.56 -11.04 11.60
CA TRP A 88 0.62 -10.97 12.73
C TRP A 88 -0.71 -11.68 12.43
N TYR A 89 -1.12 -11.66 11.16
CA TYR A 89 -2.36 -12.31 10.72
C TYR A 89 -2.34 -13.84 10.93
N VAL A 90 -1.16 -14.46 10.98
CA VAL A 90 -1.06 -15.90 11.26
C VAL A 90 -1.51 -16.19 12.69
N LYS A 91 -1.02 -15.39 13.64
CA LYS A 91 -1.40 -15.53 15.05
C LYS A 91 -2.87 -15.19 15.28
N TRP A 92 -3.38 -14.16 14.61
CA TRP A 92 -4.78 -13.76 14.75
C TRP A 92 -5.74 -14.88 14.34
N GLN A 93 -5.41 -15.66 13.31
CA GLN A 93 -6.22 -16.80 12.87
C GLN A 93 -6.35 -17.88 13.95
N THR A 94 -5.34 -18.01 14.81
CA THR A 94 -5.33 -19.05 15.84
C THR A 94 -5.84 -18.57 17.21
N ASN A 95 -5.90 -17.25 17.43
CA ASN A 95 -6.30 -16.69 18.73
C ASN A 95 -7.69 -16.04 18.72
N GLY A 96 -8.49 -16.25 17.66
CA GLY A 96 -9.82 -15.68 17.55
C GLY A 96 -9.85 -14.21 17.13
N TRP A 97 -8.83 -13.77 16.40
CA TRP A 97 -8.73 -12.39 15.88
C TRP A 97 -8.67 -11.35 17.00
N LYS A 98 -7.79 -11.56 17.93
CA LYS A 98 -7.55 -10.64 19.06
C LYS A 98 -6.14 -10.08 19.04
N THR A 99 -6.03 -8.78 19.36
CA THR A 99 -4.74 -8.12 19.53
C THR A 99 -4.05 -8.59 20.82
N ALA A 100 -2.79 -8.20 21.01
CA ALA A 100 -2.05 -8.49 22.25
C ALA A 100 -2.78 -7.96 23.50
N GLY A 101 -3.52 -6.87 23.38
CA GLY A 101 -4.37 -6.32 24.45
C GLY A 101 -5.74 -6.98 24.58
N LYS A 102 -5.96 -8.10 23.93
CA LYS A 102 -7.21 -8.87 23.92
C LYS A 102 -8.42 -8.12 23.32
N LYS A 103 -8.16 -7.10 22.52
CA LYS A 103 -9.20 -6.37 21.79
C LYS A 103 -9.42 -7.01 20.41
N PRO A 104 -10.62 -6.94 19.83
CA PRO A 104 -10.85 -7.42 18.47
C PRO A 104 -9.91 -6.73 17.47
N VAL A 105 -9.38 -7.51 16.52
CA VAL A 105 -8.58 -6.97 15.43
C VAL A 105 -9.49 -6.13 14.51
N GLU A 106 -9.09 -4.91 14.23
CA GLU A 106 -9.83 -4.03 13.32
C GLU A 106 -9.69 -4.51 11.87
N ASN A 107 -10.72 -4.27 11.08
CA ASN A 107 -10.74 -4.62 9.64
C ASN A 107 -10.55 -6.12 9.37
N ARG A 108 -11.04 -6.95 10.28
CA ARG A 108 -10.97 -8.40 10.14
C ARG A 108 -11.50 -8.88 8.79
N ASP A 109 -12.59 -8.29 8.30
CA ASP A 109 -13.18 -8.61 7.00
C ASP A 109 -12.16 -8.47 5.86
N LEU A 110 -11.37 -7.41 5.88
CA LEU A 110 -10.34 -7.17 4.88
C LEU A 110 -9.16 -8.12 5.06
N TRP A 111 -8.75 -8.40 6.30
CA TRP A 111 -7.69 -9.37 6.57
C TRP A 111 -8.09 -10.75 6.05
N GLU A 112 -9.29 -11.19 6.32
CA GLU A 112 -9.78 -12.49 5.84
C GLU A 112 -9.84 -12.53 4.31
N ALA A 113 -10.22 -11.43 3.65
CA ALA A 113 -10.24 -11.34 2.20
C ALA A 113 -8.83 -11.36 1.59
N LEU A 114 -7.82 -10.85 2.30
CA LEU A 114 -6.42 -10.83 1.85
C LEU A 114 -5.74 -12.20 1.96
N LEU A 115 -6.14 -13.02 2.94
CA LEU A 115 -5.45 -14.29 3.24
C LEU A 115 -5.25 -15.21 2.04
N PRO A 116 -6.25 -15.48 1.19
CA PRO A 116 -6.04 -16.36 0.04
C PRO A 116 -4.94 -15.87 -0.90
N PHE A 117 -4.82 -14.55 -1.09
CA PHE A 117 -3.79 -13.96 -1.94
C PHE A 117 -2.40 -14.08 -1.31
N LEU A 118 -2.33 -13.93 0.01
CA LEU A 118 -1.07 -14.07 0.73
C LEU A 118 -0.52 -15.49 0.66
N GLU A 119 -1.40 -16.49 0.56
CA GLU A 119 -1.02 -17.89 0.41
C GLU A 119 -0.68 -18.23 -1.04
N GLU A 120 -1.39 -17.65 -2.01
CA GLU A 120 -1.25 -17.97 -3.43
C GLU A 120 0.05 -17.43 -4.04
N HIS A 121 0.48 -16.25 -3.60
CA HIS A 121 1.63 -15.55 -4.20
C HIS A 121 2.80 -15.47 -3.24
N GLU A 122 4.01 -15.33 -3.79
CA GLU A 122 5.21 -15.02 -3.02
C GLU A 122 5.36 -13.50 -2.96
N ILE A 123 5.13 -12.91 -1.80
CA ILE A 123 5.01 -11.46 -1.66
C ILE A 123 6.08 -10.91 -0.72
N SER A 124 6.79 -9.88 -1.18
CA SER A 124 7.70 -9.08 -0.36
C SER A 124 7.10 -7.69 -0.17
N PHE A 125 7.17 -7.18 1.05
CA PHE A 125 6.58 -5.90 1.42
C PHE A 125 7.67 -4.87 1.72
N PHE A 126 7.59 -3.71 1.09
CA PHE A 126 8.58 -2.63 1.20
C PHE A 126 7.93 -1.34 1.65
N ARG A 127 8.60 -0.67 2.60
CA ARG A 127 8.15 0.61 3.13
C ARG A 127 8.73 1.76 2.33
N VAL A 128 7.87 2.73 2.01
CA VAL A 128 8.24 3.96 1.28
C VAL A 128 7.90 5.16 2.18
N LYS A 129 8.61 6.27 2.00
CA LYS A 129 8.22 7.53 2.63
C LYS A 129 7.11 8.19 1.80
N GLY A 130 5.97 8.48 2.42
CA GLY A 130 4.84 9.14 1.76
C GLY A 130 5.04 10.65 1.62
N HIS A 131 4.32 11.24 0.67
CA HIS A 131 4.24 12.68 0.43
C HIS A 131 5.59 13.37 0.24
N VAL A 132 6.48 12.75 -0.54
CA VAL A 132 7.79 13.32 -0.84
C VAL A 132 7.70 14.24 -2.04
N ASN A 133 8.05 15.51 -1.87
CA ASN A 133 8.18 16.43 -2.98
C ASN A 133 9.57 16.25 -3.61
N LEU A 134 9.64 15.55 -4.73
CA LEU A 134 10.89 15.28 -5.45
C LEU A 134 11.54 16.51 -6.05
N ASN A 135 10.82 17.64 -6.12
CA ASN A 135 11.34 18.91 -6.59
C ASN A 135 11.80 19.82 -5.44
N SER A 136 11.73 19.35 -4.20
CA SER A 136 12.14 20.14 -3.02
C SER A 136 13.64 20.41 -3.04
N LYS A 137 14.01 21.65 -2.76
CA LYS A 137 15.42 22.05 -2.58
C LYS A 137 15.87 21.95 -1.13
N LEU A 138 14.93 21.68 -0.21
CA LEU A 138 15.20 21.63 1.24
C LEU A 138 15.32 20.21 1.77
N THR A 139 14.92 19.21 0.98
CA THR A 139 14.94 17.80 1.38
C THR A 139 16.32 17.21 1.12
N ASP A 140 16.87 16.56 2.13
CA ASP A 140 18.10 15.77 1.98
C ASP A 140 17.73 14.40 1.40
N PHE A 141 17.75 14.29 0.07
CA PHE A 141 17.37 13.08 -0.64
C PHE A 141 18.35 11.92 -0.42
N GLU A 142 19.62 12.24 -0.21
CA GLU A 142 20.63 11.20 0.06
C GLU A 142 20.33 10.51 1.38
N LYS A 143 20.00 11.28 2.42
CA LYS A 143 19.61 10.76 3.72
C LYS A 143 18.32 9.98 3.64
N LEU A 144 17.35 10.46 2.86
CA LEU A 144 16.07 9.77 2.66
C LEU A 144 16.29 8.44 1.93
N TYR A 145 17.15 8.42 0.93
CA TYR A 145 17.56 7.20 0.21
C TYR A 145 18.20 6.18 1.14
N GLU A 146 19.13 6.62 2.00
CA GLU A 146 19.78 5.75 2.97
C GLU A 146 18.76 5.12 3.92
N LYS A 147 17.80 5.92 4.42
CA LYS A 147 16.72 5.41 5.27
C LYS A 147 15.83 4.40 4.54
N PHE A 148 15.52 4.67 3.28
CA PHE A 148 14.73 3.76 2.48
C PHE A 148 15.39 2.38 2.38
N CYS A 149 16.68 2.34 2.08
CA CYS A 149 17.43 1.08 2.03
C CYS A 149 17.48 0.41 3.40
N GLU A 150 17.68 1.16 4.47
CA GLU A 150 17.72 0.65 5.83
C GLU A 150 16.39 0.03 6.25
N TRP A 151 15.26 0.72 5.99
CA TRP A 151 13.93 0.22 6.33
C TRP A 151 13.62 -1.10 5.62
N ASN A 152 14.17 -1.30 4.44
CA ASN A 152 13.85 -2.45 3.60
C ASN A 152 14.92 -3.55 3.64
N GLY A 153 15.99 -3.32 4.40
CA GLY A 153 17.04 -4.32 4.61
C GLY A 153 17.76 -4.74 3.34
N ARG A 154 17.78 -3.89 2.32
CA ARG A 154 18.50 -4.17 1.08
C ARG A 154 18.91 -2.89 0.37
N GLN A 155 19.94 -3.01 -0.46
CA GLN A 155 20.44 -1.90 -1.26
C GLN A 155 19.65 -1.79 -2.55
N PHE A 156 18.94 -0.68 -2.71
CA PHE A 156 18.34 -0.28 -3.99
C PHE A 156 19.27 0.71 -4.68
N SER A 157 19.15 0.85 -6.00
CA SER A 157 19.79 1.96 -6.69
C SER A 157 19.05 3.27 -6.35
N TYR A 158 19.73 4.39 -6.48
CA TYR A 158 19.09 5.69 -6.27
C TYR A 158 17.96 5.93 -7.28
N GLU A 159 18.16 5.47 -8.52
CA GLU A 159 17.15 5.57 -9.58
C GLU A 159 15.89 4.77 -9.23
N GLU A 160 16.04 3.56 -8.68
CA GLU A 160 14.91 2.76 -8.21
C GLU A 160 14.17 3.46 -7.06
N PHE A 161 14.92 4.03 -6.12
CA PHE A 161 14.35 4.79 -5.01
C PHE A 161 13.50 5.97 -5.52
N GLU A 162 14.02 6.76 -6.46
CA GLU A 162 13.26 7.87 -7.05
C GLU A 162 12.00 7.37 -7.76
N TYR A 163 12.14 6.33 -8.57
CA TYR A 163 11.03 5.74 -9.32
C TYR A 163 9.91 5.24 -8.38
N ILE A 164 10.29 4.51 -7.34
CA ILE A 164 9.35 3.98 -6.35
C ILE A 164 8.64 5.12 -5.62
N THR A 165 9.38 6.18 -5.28
CA THR A 165 8.81 7.36 -4.63
C THR A 165 7.80 8.07 -5.54
N GLU A 166 8.10 8.23 -6.82
CA GLU A 166 7.17 8.79 -7.81
C GLU A 166 5.90 7.96 -7.92
N LYS A 167 6.03 6.64 -7.95
CA LYS A 167 4.87 5.74 -8.02
C LYS A 167 4.01 5.82 -6.76
N ASN A 168 4.62 5.94 -5.60
CA ASN A 168 3.88 6.14 -4.36
C ASN A 168 3.10 7.46 -4.40
N ASN A 169 3.71 8.53 -4.91
CA ASN A 169 3.04 9.81 -5.11
C ASN A 169 1.87 9.68 -6.09
N ARG A 170 2.03 8.89 -7.15
CA ARG A 170 0.93 8.65 -8.10
C ARG A 170 -0.21 7.88 -7.45
N ALA A 171 0.07 6.91 -6.61
CA ALA A 171 -0.96 6.19 -5.86
C ALA A 171 -1.75 7.13 -4.95
N ASP A 172 -1.08 8.10 -4.31
CA ASP A 172 -1.72 9.15 -3.52
C ASP A 172 -2.65 10.02 -4.38
N GLU A 173 -2.22 10.42 -5.57
CA GLU A 173 -3.05 11.16 -6.52
C GLU A 173 -4.30 10.35 -6.90
N LEU A 174 -4.16 9.05 -7.17
CA LEU A 174 -5.27 8.17 -7.49
C LEU A 174 -6.30 8.10 -6.36
N ALA A 175 -5.82 8.04 -5.11
CA ALA A 175 -6.70 8.05 -3.93
C ALA A 175 -7.50 9.35 -3.87
N ASN A 176 -6.87 10.48 -4.16
CA ASN A 176 -7.54 11.79 -4.18
C ASN A 176 -8.55 11.90 -5.34
N ILE A 177 -8.23 11.34 -6.49
CA ILE A 177 -9.16 11.27 -7.62
C ILE A 177 -10.43 10.51 -7.19
N GLY A 178 -10.28 9.39 -6.50
CA GLY A 178 -11.41 8.62 -5.98
C GLY A 178 -12.31 9.45 -5.07
N ILE A 179 -11.73 10.20 -4.14
CA ILE A 179 -12.47 11.08 -3.24
C ILE A 179 -13.22 12.17 -4.03
N ASP A 180 -12.53 12.80 -4.98
CA ASP A 180 -13.11 13.89 -5.78
C ASP A 180 -14.29 13.40 -6.64
N GLU A 181 -14.23 12.20 -7.16
CA GLU A 181 -15.32 11.60 -7.93
C GLU A 181 -16.60 11.40 -7.09
N ILE A 182 -16.45 11.04 -5.82
CA ILE A 182 -17.60 10.93 -4.90
C ILE A 182 -18.19 12.31 -4.61
N ARG A 183 -17.34 13.33 -4.40
CA ARG A 183 -17.78 14.69 -4.10
C ARG A 183 -18.46 15.38 -5.25
N GLN A 184 -18.16 14.99 -6.48
CA GLN A 184 -18.67 15.59 -7.71
C GLN A 184 -19.36 14.52 -8.54
N PRO A 185 -20.57 14.08 -8.13
CA PRO A 185 -21.31 13.06 -8.90
C PRO A 185 -21.77 13.56 -10.26
#